data_36077b5db8d174f54e341e6586e83848
#
_entry.id   36077b5db8d174f54e341e6586e83848
#
_cell.length_a   1.000
_cell.length_b   1.000
_cell.length_c   1.000
_cell.angle_alpha   90.00
_cell.angle_beta   90.00
_cell.angle_gamma   90.00
#
_symmetry.space_group_name_H-M   'P 1'
#
loop_
_entity.id
_entity.type
_entity.pdbx_description
1 polymer ?
#
loop_
_entity_poly.entity_id
_entity_poly.type
_entity_poly.pdbx_seq_one_letter_code
_entity_poly.pdbx_strand_id
1 'polypeptide(L)'
;LLVFYLNSQFVLAQERFEPIKVSEDNFIIDGLLDEEAWQNETLVTIENEISPGNNTAARVETRGLITYTDTHLFIGFHALDNPKNIRASIRPRDNFSLWSDDVVLVRLDPYADGRNNYIIVVNPLGSHFDVRSVNAIEEDDRYDISFNMEFETAGQLVSDGYQVEIKIPFSSLPFPNGKDQLWHFNFFRKYFDNGNEIELSSQTFDRDNSCEVCQTTDQLVLKDIVIEKRFELLPYIAGNFSGKRAQAQAPFDFDKLNPNAGLGVNLDLNKTSTLEITMNPDFSQVEADVTQIDINSSYALEYPERRPFLIEEPMWLILLMVLSILVQSIIP
;
A
#
# COMPACT_ATOMS: atom_id res chain seq x y z
N LEU A 1 -34.76 -6.15 -45.04
CA LEU A 1 -33.44 -5.55 -44.81
C LEU A 1 -33.00 -5.90 -43.39
N LEU A 2 -32.14 -6.92 -43.28
CA LEU A 2 -31.55 -7.30 -41.98
C LEU A 2 -30.33 -6.40 -41.74
N VAL A 3 -30.43 -5.54 -40.72
CA VAL A 3 -29.28 -4.72 -40.28
C VAL A 3 -28.52 -5.53 -39.22
N PHE A 4 -27.35 -6.07 -39.58
CA PHE A 4 -26.44 -6.62 -38.61
C PHE A 4 -25.74 -5.48 -37.86
N TYR A 5 -26.07 -5.30 -36.59
CA TYR A 5 -25.25 -4.53 -35.67
C TYR A 5 -23.98 -5.36 -35.34
N LEU A 6 -22.87 -4.97 -35.92
CA LEU A 6 -21.56 -5.39 -35.45
C LEU A 6 -21.27 -4.67 -34.14
N ASN A 7 -21.52 -5.34 -33.01
CA ASN A 7 -20.94 -4.94 -31.73
C ASN A 7 -19.43 -5.17 -31.84
N SER A 8 -18.65 -4.13 -32.13
CA SER A 8 -17.23 -4.13 -31.88
C SER A 8 -17.00 -4.12 -30.37
N GLN A 9 -16.86 -5.28 -29.76
CA GLN A 9 -16.27 -5.37 -28.43
C GLN A 9 -14.80 -4.91 -28.61
N PHE A 10 -14.46 -3.76 -28.05
CA PHE A 10 -13.07 -3.41 -27.83
C PHE A 10 -12.52 -4.43 -26.85
N VAL A 11 -11.82 -5.43 -27.37
CA VAL A 11 -10.94 -6.26 -26.56
C VAL A 11 -9.78 -5.34 -26.19
N LEU A 12 -9.70 -4.88 -24.95
CA LEU A 12 -8.53 -4.21 -24.40
C LEU A 12 -7.36 -5.13 -24.68
N ALA A 13 -6.36 -4.64 -25.39
CA ALA A 13 -5.15 -5.41 -25.69
C ALA A 13 -4.42 -5.58 -24.34
N GLN A 14 -4.43 -6.79 -23.83
CA GLN A 14 -3.69 -7.17 -22.64
C GLN A 14 -2.23 -7.37 -23.04
N GLU A 15 -1.34 -6.58 -22.47
CA GLU A 15 0.09 -6.72 -22.69
C GLU A 15 0.72 -7.69 -21.70
N ARG A 16 1.80 -8.36 -22.13
CA ARG A 16 2.52 -9.33 -21.32
C ARG A 16 3.97 -8.94 -21.20
N PHE A 17 4.41 -8.75 -19.96
CA PHE A 17 5.75 -8.33 -19.59
C PHE A 17 6.48 -9.47 -18.88
N GLU A 18 7.68 -9.82 -19.37
CA GLU A 18 8.55 -10.82 -18.77
C GLU A 18 9.88 -10.14 -18.37
N PRO A 19 9.94 -9.50 -17.19
CA PRO A 19 11.14 -8.79 -16.77
C PRO A 19 12.31 -9.75 -16.54
N ILE A 20 13.52 -9.21 -16.70
CA ILE A 20 14.74 -9.96 -16.51
C ILE A 20 15.04 -10.04 -15.02
N LYS A 21 15.41 -11.25 -14.56
CA LYS A 21 15.85 -11.49 -13.20
C LYS A 21 17.33 -11.09 -13.07
N VAL A 22 17.63 -10.33 -12.02
CA VAL A 22 18.98 -9.79 -11.73
C VAL A 22 19.47 -10.22 -10.35
N SER A 23 20.75 -9.96 -10.07
CA SER A 23 21.33 -10.19 -8.73
C SER A 23 20.97 -9.04 -7.78
N GLU A 24 20.66 -9.36 -6.53
CA GLU A 24 20.27 -8.37 -5.52
C GLU A 24 21.41 -7.43 -5.12
N ASP A 25 22.69 -7.87 -5.26
CA ASP A 25 23.87 -7.08 -4.90
C ASP A 25 24.04 -5.78 -5.70
N ASN A 26 23.18 -5.54 -6.68
CA ASN A 26 23.30 -4.43 -7.64
C ASN A 26 22.31 -3.28 -7.40
N PHE A 27 21.58 -3.26 -6.28
CA PHE A 27 20.59 -2.20 -6.01
C PHE A 27 20.90 -1.39 -4.76
N ILE A 28 20.89 -0.07 -4.93
CA ILE A 28 20.86 0.91 -3.84
C ILE A 28 19.60 1.74 -4.06
N ILE A 29 18.68 1.71 -3.14
CA ILE A 29 17.43 2.49 -3.27
C ILE A 29 17.71 3.92 -2.81
N ASP A 30 18.17 4.76 -3.75
CA ASP A 30 18.52 6.16 -3.49
C ASP A 30 17.72 7.16 -4.33
N GLY A 31 16.89 6.65 -5.26
CA GLY A 31 16.01 7.44 -6.11
C GLY A 31 16.62 7.81 -7.46
N LEU A 32 17.73 7.21 -7.82
CA LEU A 32 18.36 7.35 -9.14
C LEU A 32 18.32 5.99 -9.86
N LEU A 33 18.07 6.00 -11.16
CA LEU A 33 18.01 4.80 -11.99
C LEU A 33 19.34 4.64 -12.73
N ASP A 34 20.45 4.64 -12.01
CA ASP A 34 21.79 4.60 -12.59
C ASP A 34 22.53 3.25 -12.41
N GLU A 35 21.93 2.31 -11.66
CA GLU A 35 22.48 0.97 -11.52
C GLU A 35 22.47 0.20 -12.86
N GLU A 36 23.47 -0.67 -13.02
CA GLU A 36 23.58 -1.55 -14.19
C GLU A 36 22.33 -2.44 -14.37
N ALA A 37 21.66 -2.76 -13.27
CA ALA A 37 20.44 -3.55 -13.26
C ALA A 37 19.31 -2.89 -14.07
N TRP A 38 19.22 -1.57 -14.08
CA TRP A 38 18.23 -0.82 -14.86
C TRP A 38 18.55 -0.75 -16.37
N GLN A 39 19.73 -1.19 -16.81
CA GLN A 39 20.09 -1.21 -18.24
C GLN A 39 19.43 -2.38 -19.01
N ASN A 40 18.98 -3.41 -18.30
CA ASN A 40 18.31 -4.58 -18.86
C ASN A 40 16.86 -4.68 -18.38
N GLU A 41 16.23 -3.54 -18.12
CA GLU A 41 14.87 -3.43 -17.61
C GLU A 41 13.81 -3.81 -18.65
N THR A 42 12.64 -4.15 -18.14
CA THR A 42 11.41 -4.19 -18.93
C THR A 42 10.74 -2.82 -18.87
N LEU A 43 10.70 -2.14 -20.00
CA LEU A 43 10.10 -0.82 -20.14
C LEU A 43 8.58 -0.90 -20.26
N VAL A 44 7.89 -0.10 -19.45
CA VAL A 44 6.44 0.13 -19.52
C VAL A 44 6.19 1.62 -19.75
N THR A 45 5.52 1.98 -20.83
CA THR A 45 5.18 3.39 -21.11
C THR A 45 3.86 3.76 -20.45
N ILE A 46 3.79 4.98 -19.87
CA ILE A 46 2.56 5.53 -19.29
C ILE A 46 2.06 6.60 -20.25
N GLU A 47 1.26 6.19 -21.22
CA GLU A 47 0.96 7.01 -22.39
C GLU A 47 -0.51 7.40 -22.55
N ASN A 48 -1.41 6.92 -21.68
CA ASN A 48 -2.83 7.22 -21.75
C ASN A 48 -3.23 8.28 -20.73
N GLU A 49 -3.63 9.48 -21.18
CA GLU A 49 -4.27 10.46 -20.28
C GLU A 49 -5.70 10.01 -20.03
N ILE A 50 -5.96 9.56 -18.80
CA ILE A 50 -7.25 9.04 -18.38
C ILE A 50 -8.12 10.11 -17.70
N SER A 51 -7.51 11.17 -17.15
CA SER A 51 -8.20 12.32 -16.55
C SER A 51 -7.40 13.62 -16.80
N PRO A 52 -8.01 14.74 -17.22
CA PRO A 52 -9.38 14.91 -17.70
C PRO A 52 -9.63 14.29 -19.08
N GLY A 53 -8.59 13.86 -19.79
CA GLY A 53 -8.68 13.12 -21.04
C GLY A 53 -9.52 11.84 -20.89
N ASN A 54 -9.85 11.19 -21.98
CA ASN A 54 -10.48 9.87 -21.99
C ASN A 54 -9.64 8.95 -22.87
N ASN A 55 -8.56 8.40 -22.31
CA ASN A 55 -7.56 7.62 -23.01
C ASN A 55 -6.96 8.38 -24.21
N THR A 56 -6.71 9.67 -24.04
CA THR A 56 -5.99 10.48 -25.02
C THR A 56 -4.48 10.34 -24.81
N ALA A 57 -3.69 10.68 -25.81
CA ALA A 57 -2.23 10.60 -25.69
C ALA A 57 -1.72 11.50 -24.55
N ALA A 58 -0.82 10.96 -23.73
CA ALA A 58 -0.17 11.69 -22.65
C ALA A 58 0.61 12.91 -23.19
N ARG A 59 0.59 14.01 -22.44
CA ARG A 59 1.28 15.26 -22.80
C ARG A 59 2.75 15.27 -22.38
N VAL A 60 3.11 14.41 -21.44
CA VAL A 60 4.46 14.25 -20.90
C VAL A 60 4.85 12.78 -20.93
N GLU A 61 6.11 12.53 -21.18
CA GLU A 61 6.64 11.16 -21.20
C GLU A 61 6.86 10.67 -19.77
N THR A 62 6.46 9.43 -19.51
CA THR A 62 6.74 8.74 -18.25
C THR A 62 7.07 7.28 -18.55
N ARG A 63 8.20 6.84 -18.04
CA ARG A 63 8.70 5.48 -18.20
C ARG A 63 8.62 4.75 -16.87
N GLY A 64 8.03 3.57 -16.87
CA GLY A 64 8.11 2.61 -15.80
C GLY A 64 9.10 1.50 -16.16
N LEU A 65 9.91 1.08 -15.22
CA LEU A 65 10.95 0.06 -15.39
C LEU A 65 10.66 -1.06 -14.40
N ILE A 66 10.78 -2.32 -14.82
CA ILE A 66 10.54 -3.47 -13.97
C ILE A 66 11.71 -4.44 -14.08
N THR A 67 12.21 -4.88 -12.94
CA THR A 67 13.13 -6.01 -12.82
C THR A 67 12.88 -6.71 -11.49
N TYR A 68 13.50 -7.85 -11.22
CA TYR A 68 13.31 -8.58 -9.98
C TYR A 68 14.52 -9.45 -9.65
N THR A 69 14.61 -9.82 -8.37
CA THR A 69 15.58 -10.78 -7.84
C THR A 69 14.88 -12.07 -7.40
N ASP A 70 15.55 -12.92 -6.67
CA ASP A 70 14.93 -14.09 -6.04
C ASP A 70 13.82 -13.71 -5.05
N THR A 71 13.98 -12.60 -4.34
CA THR A 71 13.22 -12.23 -3.15
C THR A 71 12.46 -10.91 -3.27
N HIS A 72 12.80 -10.06 -4.25
CA HIS A 72 12.22 -8.71 -4.38
C HIS A 72 11.82 -8.37 -5.80
N LEU A 73 10.73 -7.60 -5.91
CA LEU A 73 10.35 -6.88 -7.13
C LEU A 73 10.88 -5.45 -7.04
N PHE A 74 11.51 -4.98 -8.12
CA PHE A 74 12.01 -3.60 -8.24
C PHE A 74 11.26 -2.88 -9.35
N ILE A 75 10.80 -1.68 -9.04
CA ILE A 75 10.08 -0.82 -9.98
C ILE A 75 10.74 0.55 -9.94
N GLY A 76 11.13 1.03 -11.13
CA GLY A 76 11.67 2.36 -11.33
C GLY A 76 10.70 3.23 -12.12
N PHE A 77 10.67 4.52 -11.84
CA PHE A 77 9.97 5.50 -12.66
C PHE A 77 10.90 6.64 -13.07
N HIS A 78 10.86 6.99 -14.35
CA HIS A 78 11.43 8.24 -14.84
C HIS A 78 10.29 9.08 -15.44
N ALA A 79 9.89 10.10 -14.70
CA ALA A 79 8.80 10.98 -15.05
C ALA A 79 9.36 12.32 -15.55
N LEU A 80 9.37 12.49 -16.89
CA LEU A 80 9.86 13.71 -17.50
C LEU A 80 8.88 14.87 -17.27
N ASP A 81 9.44 15.99 -16.84
CA ASP A 81 8.71 17.22 -16.61
C ASP A 81 9.69 18.40 -16.45
N ASN A 82 9.18 19.62 -16.46
CA ASN A 82 9.96 20.74 -16.02
C ASN A 82 10.10 20.72 -14.48
N PRO A 83 11.32 20.59 -13.92
CA PRO A 83 11.52 20.48 -12.48
C PRO A 83 10.90 21.62 -11.65
N LYS A 84 10.66 22.78 -12.26
CA LYS A 84 10.02 23.94 -11.61
C LYS A 84 8.51 23.78 -11.40
N ASN A 85 7.89 22.87 -12.14
CA ASN A 85 6.45 22.63 -12.07
C ASN A 85 6.11 21.48 -11.12
N ILE A 86 7.10 20.64 -10.79
CA ILE A 86 6.92 19.45 -9.96
C ILE A 86 6.53 19.86 -8.54
N ARG A 87 5.45 19.30 -8.05
CA ARG A 87 4.97 19.47 -6.68
C ARG A 87 5.41 18.27 -5.84
N ALA A 88 6.20 18.52 -4.81
CA ALA A 88 6.66 17.49 -3.91
C ALA A 88 6.94 18.06 -2.52
N SER A 89 6.55 17.31 -1.51
CA SER A 89 6.78 17.64 -0.10
C SER A 89 7.20 16.39 0.66
N ILE A 90 8.14 16.53 1.59
CA ILE A 90 8.47 15.44 2.51
C ILE A 90 7.31 15.25 3.49
N ARG A 91 6.78 14.04 3.54
CA ARG A 91 5.65 13.67 4.40
C ARG A 91 5.95 12.39 5.17
N PRO A 92 5.39 12.23 6.36
CA PRO A 92 5.41 10.94 7.03
C PRO A 92 4.74 9.86 6.16
N ARG A 93 5.12 8.60 6.37
CA ARG A 93 4.45 7.45 5.77
C ARG A 93 2.94 7.49 6.07
N ASP A 94 2.13 6.99 5.16
CA ASP A 94 0.67 6.86 5.25
C ASP A 94 -0.08 8.19 5.45
N ASN A 95 0.55 9.28 5.03
CA ASN A 95 -0.10 10.59 5.03
C ASN A 95 -0.78 10.86 3.68
N PHE A 96 -2.11 10.70 3.62
CA PHE A 96 -2.91 10.88 2.40
C PHE A 96 -2.84 12.29 1.79
N SER A 97 -2.38 13.31 2.53
CA SER A 97 -2.14 14.62 1.93
C SER A 97 -1.04 14.60 0.86
N LEU A 98 -0.29 13.50 0.75
CA LEU A 98 0.63 13.21 -0.36
C LEU A 98 -0.08 13.28 -1.72
N TRP A 99 -1.37 12.98 -1.78
CA TRP A 99 -2.17 13.07 -2.99
C TRP A 99 -2.24 14.49 -3.57
N SER A 100 -1.87 15.53 -2.82
CA SER A 100 -1.74 16.90 -3.33
C SER A 100 -0.42 17.20 -4.06
N ASP A 101 0.53 16.27 -4.02
CA ASP A 101 1.80 16.33 -4.75
C ASP A 101 1.68 15.64 -6.12
N ASP A 102 2.70 15.78 -6.96
CA ASP A 102 2.90 14.88 -8.10
C ASP A 102 3.23 13.49 -7.56
N VAL A 103 2.70 12.44 -8.15
CA VAL A 103 2.95 11.07 -7.70
C VAL A 103 3.05 10.10 -8.88
N VAL A 104 3.79 9.04 -8.67
CA VAL A 104 3.71 7.80 -9.43
C VAL A 104 3.02 6.74 -8.59
N LEU A 105 2.34 5.82 -9.23
CA LEU A 105 1.52 4.82 -8.56
C LEU A 105 1.67 3.47 -9.26
N VAL A 106 1.80 2.44 -8.44
CA VAL A 106 1.82 1.04 -8.87
C VAL A 106 0.57 0.37 -8.36
N ARG A 107 -0.17 -0.31 -9.24
CA ARG A 107 -1.22 -1.26 -8.87
C ARG A 107 -0.73 -2.67 -9.18
N LEU A 108 -0.86 -3.57 -8.22
CA LEU A 108 -0.52 -4.99 -8.35
C LEU A 108 -1.73 -5.83 -7.97
N ASP A 109 -2.10 -6.78 -8.82
CA ASP A 109 -3.03 -7.86 -8.52
C ASP A 109 -2.27 -9.19 -8.61
N PRO A 110 -1.70 -9.66 -7.48
CA PRO A 110 -0.88 -10.86 -7.47
C PRO A 110 -1.64 -12.18 -7.72
N TYR A 111 -2.97 -12.14 -7.64
CA TYR A 111 -3.82 -13.29 -7.96
C TYR A 111 -4.31 -13.28 -9.40
N ALA A 112 -4.16 -12.15 -10.11
CA ALA A 112 -4.67 -11.92 -11.46
C ALA A 112 -6.18 -12.26 -11.59
N ASP A 113 -6.95 -11.97 -10.54
CA ASP A 113 -8.37 -12.33 -10.46
C ASP A 113 -9.32 -11.11 -10.44
N GLY A 114 -8.75 -9.88 -10.44
CA GLY A 114 -9.50 -8.62 -10.46
C GLY A 114 -10.32 -8.36 -9.20
N ARG A 115 -9.95 -8.93 -8.06
CA ARG A 115 -10.67 -8.76 -6.78
C ARG A 115 -10.00 -7.79 -5.86
N ASN A 116 -8.67 -7.81 -5.83
CA ASN A 116 -7.87 -6.96 -4.95
C ASN A 116 -6.70 -6.38 -5.71
N ASN A 117 -6.47 -5.07 -5.54
CA ASN A 117 -5.25 -4.41 -5.97
C ASN A 117 -4.49 -3.89 -4.77
N TYR A 118 -3.19 -4.15 -4.73
CA TYR A 118 -2.24 -3.56 -3.80
C TYR A 118 -1.62 -2.34 -4.48
N ILE A 119 -1.80 -1.18 -3.86
CA ILE A 119 -1.46 0.11 -4.46
C ILE A 119 -0.36 0.74 -3.63
N ILE A 120 0.72 1.16 -4.29
CA ILE A 120 1.79 1.96 -3.71
C ILE A 120 1.80 3.30 -4.43
N VAL A 121 1.80 4.38 -3.67
CA VAL A 121 1.86 5.76 -4.16
C VAL A 121 3.13 6.41 -3.64
N VAL A 122 3.93 7.00 -4.53
CA VAL A 122 5.20 7.62 -4.19
C VAL A 122 5.31 8.98 -4.86
N ASN A 123 5.74 9.99 -4.10
CA ASN A 123 6.01 11.32 -4.64
C ASN A 123 7.47 11.47 -5.10
N PRO A 124 7.86 12.56 -5.80
CA PRO A 124 9.22 12.79 -6.30
C PRO A 124 10.32 12.83 -5.23
N LEU A 125 9.99 12.89 -3.94
CA LEU A 125 10.94 12.89 -2.82
C LEU A 125 10.94 11.57 -2.04
N GLY A 126 10.29 10.51 -2.57
CA GLY A 126 10.24 9.20 -1.93
C GLY A 126 9.25 9.09 -0.76
N SER A 127 8.50 10.14 -0.42
CA SER A 127 7.39 10.00 0.53
C SER A 127 6.30 9.13 -0.09
N HIS A 128 5.70 8.25 0.70
CA HIS A 128 4.80 7.22 0.18
C HIS A 128 3.65 6.89 1.13
N PHE A 129 2.63 6.27 0.58
CA PHE A 129 1.61 5.51 1.30
C PHE A 129 1.22 4.28 0.50
N ASP A 130 0.62 3.31 1.15
CA ASP A 130 0.04 2.13 0.53
C ASP A 130 -1.42 1.96 0.91
N VAL A 131 -2.16 1.27 0.05
CA VAL A 131 -3.58 1.02 0.23
C VAL A 131 -3.97 -0.24 -0.53
N ARG A 132 -4.92 -0.99 0.02
CA ARG A 132 -5.54 -2.11 -0.70
C ARG A 132 -6.87 -1.63 -1.28
N SER A 133 -7.08 -1.89 -2.57
CA SER A 133 -8.35 -1.63 -3.24
C SER A 133 -9.09 -2.93 -3.51
N VAL A 134 -10.39 -2.93 -3.25
CA VAL A 134 -11.28 -4.07 -3.44
C VAL A 134 -12.48 -3.68 -4.31
N ASN A 135 -13.11 -4.66 -4.96
CA ASN A 135 -14.34 -4.43 -5.68
C ASN A 135 -15.52 -4.39 -4.71
N ALA A 136 -15.79 -3.23 -4.12
CA ALA A 136 -16.92 -2.99 -3.23
C ALA A 136 -18.01 -2.14 -3.90
N ILE A 137 -19.25 -2.28 -3.44
CA ILE A 137 -20.42 -1.52 -3.94
C ILE A 137 -20.35 -0.08 -3.46
N GLU A 138 -20.06 0.11 -2.17
CA GLU A 138 -19.92 1.43 -1.57
C GLU A 138 -18.52 1.99 -1.86
N GLU A 139 -18.42 3.27 -2.20
CA GLU A 139 -17.16 3.91 -2.55
C GLU A 139 -16.20 3.96 -1.35
N ASP A 140 -16.74 4.21 -0.16
CA ASP A 140 -15.97 4.29 1.09
C ASP A 140 -15.31 2.95 1.47
N ASP A 141 -15.89 1.82 1.02
CA ASP A 141 -15.38 0.48 1.29
C ASP A 141 -14.36 -0.02 0.25
N ARG A 142 -14.13 0.75 -0.82
CA ARG A 142 -13.21 0.35 -1.90
C ARG A 142 -11.75 0.41 -1.53
N TYR A 143 -11.39 1.27 -0.60
CA TYR A 143 -10.01 1.54 -0.25
C TYR A 143 -9.76 1.28 1.23
N ASP A 144 -9.09 0.17 1.52
CA ASP A 144 -8.62 -0.15 2.86
C ASP A 144 -7.29 0.55 3.12
N ILE A 145 -7.37 1.65 3.84
CA ILE A 145 -6.24 2.49 4.23
C ILE A 145 -5.51 1.99 5.48
N SER A 146 -6.05 0.97 6.14
CA SER A 146 -5.40 0.33 7.28
C SER A 146 -4.41 -0.75 6.86
N PHE A 147 -4.48 -1.17 5.58
CA PHE A 147 -3.51 -2.09 5.00
C PHE A 147 -2.12 -1.48 5.04
N ASN A 148 -1.14 -2.25 5.47
CA ASN A 148 0.24 -1.81 5.60
C ASN A 148 1.18 -2.87 5.06
N MET A 149 1.88 -2.53 3.99
CA MET A 149 2.82 -3.40 3.30
C MET A 149 4.26 -2.93 3.57
N GLU A 150 5.16 -3.86 3.75
CA GLU A 150 6.59 -3.54 3.89
C GLU A 150 7.22 -3.35 2.50
N PHE A 151 7.84 -2.20 2.26
CA PHE A 151 8.58 -1.87 1.05
C PHE A 151 9.50 -0.67 1.29
N GLU A 152 10.48 -0.49 0.41
CA GLU A 152 11.42 0.64 0.45
C GLU A 152 11.19 1.54 -0.78
N THR A 153 11.30 2.86 -0.58
CA THR A 153 11.21 3.83 -1.68
C THR A 153 12.24 4.93 -1.53
N ALA A 154 12.71 5.41 -2.66
CA ALA A 154 13.46 6.67 -2.74
C ALA A 154 13.00 7.45 -3.97
N GLY A 155 13.21 8.77 -3.95
CA GLY A 155 12.90 9.62 -5.09
C GLY A 155 13.81 10.85 -5.13
N GLN A 156 14.20 11.24 -6.34
CA GLN A 156 15.05 12.40 -6.58
C GLN A 156 14.54 13.23 -7.77
N LEU A 157 14.63 14.56 -7.58
CA LEU A 157 14.47 15.51 -8.68
C LEU A 157 15.74 15.48 -9.55
N VAL A 158 15.56 15.30 -10.85
CA VAL A 158 16.62 15.30 -11.85
C VAL A 158 16.48 16.48 -12.82
N SER A 159 17.43 16.68 -13.73
CA SER A 159 17.45 17.85 -14.61
C SER A 159 16.27 17.94 -15.58
N ASP A 160 15.65 16.81 -15.90
CA ASP A 160 14.56 16.65 -16.87
C ASP A 160 13.25 16.13 -16.26
N GLY A 161 13.17 16.07 -14.92
CA GLY A 161 11.99 15.59 -14.23
C GLY A 161 12.28 15.08 -12.84
N TYR A 162 11.83 13.85 -12.55
CA TYR A 162 12.16 13.13 -11.33
C TYR A 162 12.24 11.61 -11.58
N GLN A 163 12.97 10.96 -10.70
CA GLN A 163 13.07 9.51 -10.69
C GLN A 163 12.60 8.97 -9.34
N VAL A 164 12.05 7.76 -9.34
CA VAL A 164 11.58 7.05 -8.15
C VAL A 164 11.97 5.59 -8.26
N GLU A 165 12.44 5.03 -7.18
CA GLU A 165 12.68 3.60 -7.01
C GLU A 165 11.78 3.02 -5.93
N ILE A 166 11.29 1.82 -6.16
CA ILE A 166 10.45 1.05 -5.24
C ILE A 166 11.00 -0.37 -5.18
N LYS A 167 11.32 -0.86 -3.98
CA LYS A 167 11.75 -2.23 -3.71
C LYS A 167 10.70 -2.92 -2.85
N ILE A 168 10.10 -3.99 -3.37
CA ILE A 168 9.00 -4.71 -2.74
C ILE A 168 9.45 -6.15 -2.44
N PRO A 169 9.59 -6.56 -1.18
CA PRO A 169 9.81 -7.95 -0.84
C PRO A 169 8.63 -8.82 -1.29
N PHE A 170 8.86 -9.96 -1.90
CA PHE A 170 7.77 -10.89 -2.22
C PHE A 170 7.04 -11.41 -0.97
N SER A 171 7.69 -11.38 0.19
CA SER A 171 7.05 -11.71 1.46
C SER A 171 5.97 -10.73 1.89
N SER A 172 5.99 -9.47 1.40
CA SER A 172 5.03 -8.43 1.75
C SER A 172 3.68 -8.55 1.05
N LEU A 173 3.61 -9.34 -0.03
CA LEU A 173 2.41 -9.50 -0.84
C LEU A 173 1.86 -10.92 -0.72
N PRO A 174 0.54 -11.10 -0.55
CA PRO A 174 -0.08 -12.40 -0.71
C PRO A 174 -0.22 -12.76 -2.20
N PHE A 175 0.17 -13.96 -2.58
CA PHE A 175 0.01 -14.49 -3.94
C PHE A 175 -0.08 -16.02 -3.92
N PRO A 176 -0.53 -16.68 -5.02
CA PRO A 176 -0.65 -18.12 -5.09
C PRO A 176 0.67 -18.85 -4.86
N ASN A 177 0.62 -20.04 -4.27
CA ASN A 177 1.83 -20.86 -4.12
C ASN A 177 2.38 -21.25 -5.49
N GLY A 178 3.69 -21.14 -5.64
CA GLY A 178 4.42 -21.50 -6.87
C GLY A 178 5.62 -20.59 -7.09
N LYS A 179 6.64 -21.10 -7.75
CA LYS A 179 7.82 -20.31 -8.08
C LYS A 179 7.61 -19.40 -9.29
N ASP A 180 6.75 -19.84 -10.20
CA ASP A 180 6.35 -19.06 -11.37
C ASP A 180 5.04 -18.36 -11.06
N GLN A 181 5.01 -17.06 -11.25
CA GLN A 181 3.88 -16.20 -10.94
C GLN A 181 3.40 -15.47 -12.18
N LEU A 182 2.11 -15.29 -12.28
CA LEU A 182 1.45 -14.40 -13.22
C LEU A 182 0.63 -13.41 -12.41
N TRP A 183 1.05 -12.17 -12.37
CA TRP A 183 0.34 -11.09 -11.72
C TRP A 183 -0.29 -10.18 -12.76
N HIS A 184 -1.32 -9.42 -12.37
CA HIS A 184 -1.71 -8.25 -13.14
C HIS A 184 -1.13 -6.99 -12.50
N PHE A 185 -0.84 -5.98 -13.33
CA PHE A 185 -0.33 -4.71 -12.84
C PHE A 185 -0.78 -3.55 -13.71
N ASN A 186 -0.66 -2.34 -13.21
CA ASN A 186 -0.84 -1.11 -13.94
C ASN A 186 -0.01 0.01 -13.28
N PHE A 187 0.56 0.88 -14.09
CA PHE A 187 1.30 2.05 -13.65
C PHE A 187 0.52 3.31 -13.94
N PHE A 188 0.58 4.24 -13.01
CA PHE A 188 -0.06 5.54 -13.12
C PHE A 188 0.92 6.65 -12.77
N ARG A 189 0.64 7.84 -13.32
CA ARG A 189 1.23 9.09 -12.88
C ARG A 189 0.13 10.11 -12.70
N LYS A 190 0.16 10.84 -11.60
CA LYS A 190 -0.63 12.03 -11.40
C LYS A 190 0.29 13.23 -11.27
N TYR A 191 -0.02 14.32 -11.98
CA TYR A 191 0.74 15.57 -11.93
C TYR A 191 -0.20 16.76 -12.15
N PHE A 192 0.33 17.96 -11.99
CA PHE A 192 -0.44 19.19 -12.15
C PHE A 192 0.09 20.03 -13.30
N ASP A 193 -0.78 20.36 -14.26
CA ASP A 193 -0.49 21.29 -15.34
C ASP A 193 -1.37 22.53 -15.23
N ASN A 194 -0.77 23.71 -15.05
CA ASN A 194 -1.48 24.99 -14.87
C ASN A 194 -2.60 24.95 -13.80
N GLY A 195 -2.40 24.16 -12.75
CA GLY A 195 -3.34 23.99 -11.64
C GLY A 195 -4.39 22.91 -11.87
N ASN A 196 -4.47 22.32 -13.06
CA ASN A 196 -5.34 21.19 -13.34
C ASN A 196 -4.61 19.88 -13.00
N GLU A 197 -5.33 18.97 -12.35
CA GLU A 197 -4.88 17.62 -12.10
C GLU A 197 -4.96 16.79 -13.36
N ILE A 198 -3.89 16.08 -13.71
CA ILE A 198 -3.78 15.22 -14.87
C ILE A 198 -3.39 13.82 -14.38
N GLU A 199 -4.12 12.82 -14.82
CA GLU A 199 -3.84 11.43 -14.51
C GLU A 199 -3.51 10.66 -15.79
N LEU A 200 -2.40 9.95 -15.75
CA LEU A 200 -1.91 9.07 -16.81
C LEU A 200 -1.92 7.63 -16.34
N SER A 201 -2.13 6.72 -17.27
CA SER A 201 -2.10 5.26 -17.04
C SER A 201 -1.29 4.56 -18.13
N SER A 202 -0.64 3.46 -17.79
CA SER A 202 0.00 2.57 -18.78
C SER A 202 -1.03 1.85 -19.62
N GLN A 203 -2.24 1.68 -19.10
CA GLN A 203 -3.36 1.04 -19.80
C GLN A 203 -4.48 2.03 -20.09
N THR A 204 -5.32 1.70 -21.06
CA THR A 204 -6.59 2.41 -21.25
C THR A 204 -7.54 2.10 -20.10
N PHE A 205 -8.36 3.07 -19.72
CA PHE A 205 -9.29 2.99 -18.62
C PHE A 205 -10.72 3.26 -19.09
N ASP A 206 -11.64 2.35 -18.80
CA ASP A 206 -13.07 2.52 -19.10
C ASP A 206 -13.78 3.16 -17.90
N ARG A 207 -14.15 4.42 -18.03
CA ARG A 207 -14.85 5.19 -16.98
C ARG A 207 -16.28 4.72 -16.74
N ASP A 208 -16.88 4.03 -17.70
CA ASP A 208 -18.24 3.49 -17.59
C ASP A 208 -18.26 2.14 -16.86
N ASN A 209 -17.08 1.53 -16.65
CA ASN A 209 -16.93 0.30 -15.89
C ASN A 209 -16.79 0.61 -14.39
N SER A 210 -17.79 0.23 -13.59
CA SER A 210 -17.80 0.44 -12.14
C SER A 210 -16.76 -0.40 -11.38
N CYS A 211 -16.26 -1.48 -11.98
CA CYS A 211 -15.21 -2.30 -11.38
C CYS A 211 -13.82 -1.72 -11.72
N GLU A 212 -13.28 -0.89 -10.86
CA GLU A 212 -11.97 -0.28 -11.06
C GLU A 212 -10.83 -1.32 -10.97
N VAL A 213 -10.89 -2.21 -9.98
CA VAL A 213 -9.86 -3.25 -9.77
C VAL A 213 -9.79 -4.26 -10.92
N CYS A 214 -10.92 -4.50 -11.62
CA CYS A 214 -10.99 -5.40 -12.78
C CYS A 214 -10.24 -4.86 -14.00
N GLN A 215 -9.85 -3.59 -13.99
CA GLN A 215 -9.20 -2.92 -15.11
C GLN A 215 -7.67 -2.97 -15.02
N THR A 216 -7.11 -3.57 -13.98
CA THR A 216 -5.70 -3.91 -13.90
C THR A 216 -5.48 -5.23 -14.64
N THR A 217 -5.00 -5.18 -15.88
CA THR A 217 -5.05 -6.34 -16.79
C THR A 217 -3.72 -6.72 -17.44
N ASP A 218 -2.72 -5.82 -17.48
CA ASP A 218 -1.41 -6.17 -18.03
C ASP A 218 -0.72 -7.24 -17.20
N GLN A 219 -0.11 -8.21 -17.88
CA GLN A 219 0.46 -9.39 -17.24
C GLN A 219 1.94 -9.18 -16.93
N LEU A 220 2.28 -9.41 -15.66
CA LEU A 220 3.65 -9.49 -15.17
C LEU A 220 4.00 -10.95 -14.88
N VAL A 221 4.97 -11.48 -15.60
CA VAL A 221 5.43 -12.86 -15.45
C VAL A 221 6.73 -12.90 -14.68
N LEU A 222 6.72 -13.52 -13.52
CA LEU A 222 7.90 -13.72 -12.67
C LEU A 222 8.21 -15.20 -12.56
N LYS A 223 9.49 -15.57 -12.75
CA LYS A 223 9.92 -16.97 -12.76
C LYS A 223 10.92 -17.24 -11.64
N ASP A 224 10.86 -18.44 -11.09
CA ASP A 224 11.81 -18.94 -10.08
C ASP A 224 11.97 -18.01 -8.87
N ILE A 225 10.89 -17.35 -8.41
CA ILE A 225 10.94 -16.54 -7.20
C ILE A 225 11.05 -17.42 -5.95
N VAL A 226 11.77 -16.90 -4.95
CA VAL A 226 11.90 -17.55 -3.65
C VAL A 226 10.85 -17.03 -2.70
N ILE A 227 10.06 -17.95 -2.16
CA ILE A 227 9.01 -17.62 -1.19
C ILE A 227 9.59 -17.75 0.21
N GLU A 228 9.99 -16.66 0.79
CA GLU A 228 10.38 -16.61 2.20
C GLU A 228 9.14 -16.64 3.09
N LYS A 229 9.24 -17.39 4.19
CA LYS A 229 8.20 -17.37 5.22
C LYS A 229 8.47 -16.22 6.17
N ARG A 230 7.51 -15.37 6.36
CA ARG A 230 7.60 -14.29 7.33
C ARG A 230 7.49 -14.87 8.75
N PHE A 231 8.45 -14.51 9.58
CA PHE A 231 8.40 -14.68 11.02
C PHE A 231 8.70 -13.34 11.66
N GLU A 232 7.74 -12.77 12.33
CA GLU A 232 7.87 -11.49 12.99
C GLU A 232 7.59 -11.63 14.48
N LEU A 233 8.44 -11.01 15.28
CA LEU A 233 8.32 -10.95 16.72
C LEU A 233 8.20 -9.49 17.15
N LEU A 234 7.08 -9.13 17.75
CA LEU A 234 6.72 -7.77 18.14
C LEU A 234 6.64 -7.66 19.66
N PRO A 235 7.77 -7.54 20.36
CA PRO A 235 7.74 -7.27 21.79
C PRO A 235 7.38 -5.82 22.05
N TYR A 236 6.56 -5.55 23.08
CA TYR A 236 6.31 -4.20 23.53
C TYR A 236 6.41 -4.06 25.06
N ILE A 237 6.76 -2.87 25.50
CA ILE A 237 6.73 -2.47 26.89
C ILE A 237 6.02 -1.11 26.94
N ALA A 238 5.00 -1.01 27.77
CA ALA A 238 4.26 0.21 28.03
C ALA A 238 4.28 0.55 29.53
N GLY A 239 4.18 1.82 29.84
CA GLY A 239 4.04 2.29 31.22
C GLY A 239 2.94 3.33 31.31
N ASN A 240 1.97 3.11 32.18
CA ASN A 240 0.89 4.05 32.42
C ASN A 240 0.98 4.61 33.84
N PHE A 241 0.80 5.92 33.98
CA PHE A 241 0.57 6.57 35.27
C PHE A 241 -0.49 7.65 35.08
N SER A 242 -1.41 7.74 36.02
CA SER A 242 -2.47 8.75 36.01
C SER A 242 -2.23 9.76 37.11
N GLY A 243 -2.60 11.01 36.85
CA GLY A 243 -2.57 12.08 37.84
C GLY A 243 -3.97 12.60 38.10
N LYS A 244 -4.34 12.71 39.36
CA LYS A 244 -5.63 13.30 39.83
C LYS A 244 -5.35 14.55 40.62
N ARG A 245 -6.26 15.53 40.57
CA ARG A 245 -6.25 16.70 41.42
C ARG A 245 -7.61 16.92 42.06
N ALA A 246 -7.62 17.25 43.30
CA ALA A 246 -8.87 17.44 44.05
C ALA A 246 -9.63 18.72 43.66
N GLN A 247 -8.92 19.75 43.19
CA GLN A 247 -9.46 21.05 42.74
C GLN A 247 -8.59 21.59 41.58
N ALA A 248 -9.14 22.52 40.79
CA ALA A 248 -8.48 23.07 39.60
C ALA A 248 -7.08 23.69 39.88
N GLN A 249 -6.82 24.17 41.09
CA GLN A 249 -5.55 24.79 41.50
C GLN A 249 -4.69 23.90 42.39
N ALA A 250 -5.15 22.70 42.77
CA ALA A 250 -4.37 21.76 43.57
C ALA A 250 -3.27 21.09 42.72
N PRO A 251 -2.13 20.73 43.31
CA PRO A 251 -1.11 19.94 42.63
C PRO A 251 -1.68 18.57 42.19
N PHE A 252 -1.14 18.00 41.14
CA PHE A 252 -1.47 16.64 40.72
C PHE A 252 -0.87 15.65 41.72
N ASP A 253 -1.69 14.70 42.16
CA ASP A 253 -1.26 13.49 42.83
C ASP A 253 -1.17 12.37 41.80
N PHE A 254 0.04 11.86 41.56
CA PHE A 254 0.32 10.86 40.53
C PHE A 254 0.30 9.47 41.16
N ASP A 255 -0.43 8.57 40.52
CA ASP A 255 -0.39 7.14 40.84
C ASP A 255 1.02 6.55 40.54
N LYS A 256 1.29 5.38 41.09
CA LYS A 256 2.52 4.66 40.77
C LYS A 256 2.52 4.24 39.31
N LEU A 257 3.71 4.24 38.70
CA LEU A 257 3.90 3.69 37.37
C LEU A 257 3.42 2.23 37.34
N ASN A 258 2.51 1.95 36.44
CA ASN A 258 2.00 0.60 36.18
C ASN A 258 2.66 0.08 34.89
N PRO A 259 3.72 -0.74 34.98
CA PRO A 259 4.38 -1.28 33.80
C PRO A 259 3.52 -2.39 33.18
N ASN A 260 3.46 -2.42 31.86
CA ASN A 260 2.81 -3.44 31.06
C ASN A 260 3.79 -3.94 30.00
N ALA A 261 3.77 -5.23 29.70
CA ALA A 261 4.59 -5.81 28.65
C ALA A 261 3.82 -6.90 27.92
N GLY A 262 3.99 -6.99 26.64
CA GLY A 262 3.35 -8.01 25.82
C GLY A 262 4.20 -8.38 24.61
N LEU A 263 3.68 -9.32 23.81
CA LEU A 263 4.36 -9.90 22.69
C LEU A 263 3.36 -10.25 21.60
N GLY A 264 3.62 -9.77 20.39
CA GLY A 264 3.01 -10.24 19.16
C GLY A 264 3.94 -11.20 18.43
N VAL A 265 3.37 -12.20 17.78
CA VAL A 265 4.09 -13.14 16.90
C VAL A 265 3.26 -13.34 15.64
N ASN A 266 3.82 -13.01 14.49
CA ASN A 266 3.23 -13.26 13.19
C ASN A 266 4.04 -14.35 12.48
N LEU A 267 3.38 -15.41 12.07
CA LEU A 267 3.99 -16.57 11.43
C LEU A 267 3.23 -16.94 10.16
N ASP A 268 3.86 -16.84 9.00
CA ASP A 268 3.29 -17.35 7.77
C ASP A 268 3.34 -18.88 7.76
N LEU A 269 2.18 -19.50 7.87
CA LEU A 269 2.04 -20.94 7.70
C LEU A 269 2.22 -21.33 6.24
N ASN A 270 1.64 -20.53 5.36
CA ASN A 270 1.78 -20.57 3.90
C ASN A 270 1.44 -19.18 3.33
N LYS A 271 1.50 -18.99 1.99
CA LYS A 271 1.24 -17.69 1.33
C LYS A 271 -0.19 -17.17 1.45
N THR A 272 -1.12 -18.00 1.89
CA THR A 272 -2.54 -17.65 2.03
C THR A 272 -3.02 -17.70 3.48
N SER A 273 -2.12 -18.01 4.41
CA SER A 273 -2.51 -18.21 5.81
C SER A 273 -1.39 -17.74 6.73
N THR A 274 -1.67 -16.73 7.52
CA THR A 274 -0.81 -16.21 8.57
C THR A 274 -1.41 -16.57 9.93
N LEU A 275 -0.58 -16.98 10.85
CA LEU A 275 -0.94 -17.20 12.25
C LEU A 275 -0.44 -16.01 13.06
N GLU A 276 -1.37 -15.25 13.62
CA GLU A 276 -1.09 -14.18 14.55
C GLU A 276 -1.36 -14.64 15.98
N ILE A 277 -0.40 -14.46 16.86
CA ILE A 277 -0.52 -14.74 18.28
C ILE A 277 -0.18 -13.46 19.04
N THR A 278 -1.12 -12.96 19.80
CA THR A 278 -0.89 -11.80 20.66
C THR A 278 -1.06 -12.17 22.13
N MET A 279 -0.04 -11.86 22.92
CA MET A 279 -0.03 -12.06 24.36
C MET A 279 -0.05 -10.70 25.07
N ASN A 280 -1.07 -10.48 25.89
CA ASN A 280 -1.26 -9.25 26.66
C ASN A 280 -1.26 -7.97 25.80
N PRO A 281 -2.16 -7.84 24.81
CA PRO A 281 -2.17 -6.73 23.86
C PRO A 281 -2.28 -5.36 24.55
N ASP A 282 -1.57 -4.36 24.02
CA ASP A 282 -1.66 -2.98 24.51
C ASP A 282 -2.86 -2.26 23.88
N PHE A 283 -3.81 -1.88 24.70
CA PHE A 283 -4.98 -1.10 24.28
C PHE A 283 -4.85 0.39 24.62
N SER A 284 -3.72 0.83 25.18
CA SER A 284 -3.55 2.19 25.69
C SER A 284 -3.61 3.27 24.60
N GLN A 285 -3.28 2.94 23.37
CA GLN A 285 -3.34 3.86 22.23
C GLN A 285 -4.78 4.11 21.73
N VAL A 286 -5.70 3.20 22.01
CA VAL A 286 -7.10 3.29 21.52
C VAL A 286 -7.91 4.31 22.32
N GLU A 287 -7.61 4.47 23.60
CA GLU A 287 -8.36 5.37 24.50
C GLU A 287 -7.89 6.84 24.43
N ALA A 288 -6.67 7.10 23.94
CA ALA A 288 -6.06 8.43 24.01
C ALA A 288 -6.51 9.41 22.92
N ASP A 289 -7.03 8.92 21.79
CA ASP A 289 -7.23 9.75 20.59
C ASP A 289 -8.67 10.20 20.34
N VAL A 290 -9.64 9.79 21.17
CA VAL A 290 -11.03 10.21 21.01
C VAL A 290 -11.40 11.19 22.10
N THR A 291 -11.32 12.48 21.78
CA THR A 291 -11.96 13.51 22.61
C THR A 291 -13.47 13.26 22.56
N GLN A 292 -14.03 12.67 23.60
CA GLN A 292 -15.47 12.51 23.75
C GLN A 292 -16.08 13.91 23.87
N ILE A 293 -16.64 14.41 22.78
CA ILE A 293 -17.60 15.50 22.85
C ILE A 293 -18.92 14.83 23.21
N ASP A 294 -19.34 15.02 24.44
CA ASP A 294 -20.61 14.54 24.98
C ASP A 294 -21.76 15.31 24.29
N ILE A 295 -22.08 14.92 23.06
CA ILE A 295 -23.26 15.40 22.36
C ILE A 295 -24.37 14.40 22.71
N ASN A 296 -25.43 14.91 23.28
CA ASN A 296 -26.67 14.23 23.61
C ASN A 296 -27.32 13.65 22.33
N SER A 297 -26.72 12.60 21.74
CA SER A 297 -27.25 11.94 20.55
C SER A 297 -27.88 10.61 20.95
N SER A 298 -29.10 10.39 20.46
CA SER A 298 -29.88 9.15 20.68
C SER A 298 -29.38 7.96 19.85
N TYR A 299 -28.27 8.09 19.16
CA TYR A 299 -27.66 7.05 18.33
C TYR A 299 -26.39 6.53 19.00
N ALA A 300 -26.19 5.23 18.94
CA ALA A 300 -24.92 4.62 19.33
C ALA A 300 -23.80 5.16 18.41
N LEU A 301 -22.77 5.72 19.03
CA LEU A 301 -21.59 6.16 18.28
C LEU A 301 -20.80 4.92 17.89
N GLU A 302 -20.67 4.68 16.61
CA GLU A 302 -19.83 3.63 16.05
C GLU A 302 -18.45 4.23 15.79
N TYR A 303 -17.42 3.70 16.47
CA TYR A 303 -16.05 4.13 16.27
C TYR A 303 -15.33 3.11 15.36
N PRO A 304 -14.53 3.56 14.40
CA PRO A 304 -13.72 2.65 13.62
C PRO A 304 -12.75 1.89 14.54
N GLU A 305 -12.64 0.58 14.32
CA GLU A 305 -11.69 -0.26 15.03
C GLU A 305 -10.26 0.23 14.75
N ARG A 306 -9.46 0.44 15.80
CA ARG A 306 -8.07 0.90 15.71
C ARG A 306 -7.06 -0.05 16.34
N ARG A 307 -7.53 -1.15 16.90
CA ARG A 307 -6.65 -2.14 17.53
C ARG A 307 -5.98 -2.96 16.42
N PRO A 308 -4.64 -2.91 16.26
CA PRO A 308 -3.97 -3.55 15.13
C PRO A 308 -4.35 -5.00 14.90
N PHE A 309 -4.49 -5.79 15.97
CA PHE A 309 -4.84 -7.22 15.89
C PHE A 309 -6.33 -7.50 15.62
N LEU A 310 -7.21 -6.48 15.56
CA LEU A 310 -8.62 -6.61 15.20
C LEU A 310 -8.94 -5.99 13.83
N ILE A 311 -8.00 -5.26 13.25
CA ILE A 311 -8.15 -4.61 11.95
C ILE A 311 -7.83 -5.58 10.82
N GLU A 312 -7.00 -6.60 11.05
CA GLU A 312 -6.68 -7.58 10.03
C GLU A 312 -7.88 -8.49 9.76
N GLU A 313 -8.48 -8.25 8.64
CA GLU A 313 -9.45 -8.96 7.80
C GLU A 313 -10.34 -10.07 8.35
N PRO A 314 -11.66 -9.97 8.09
CA PRO A 314 -12.58 -11.08 8.25
C PRO A 314 -12.64 -11.93 6.96
N MET A 315 -11.61 -12.69 6.64
CA MET A 315 -11.75 -13.77 5.66
C MET A 315 -11.08 -15.05 6.14
N TRP A 316 -11.95 -15.92 6.69
CA TRP A 316 -11.76 -17.33 7.03
C TRP A 316 -11.00 -17.60 8.35
N LEU A 317 -11.80 -17.70 9.37
CA LEU A 317 -11.52 -18.33 10.67
C LEU A 317 -10.47 -17.61 11.54
N ILE A 318 -10.88 -16.54 12.20
CA ILE A 318 -10.16 -16.03 13.38
C ILE A 318 -10.35 -17.06 14.49
N LEU A 319 -9.35 -17.92 14.71
CA LEU A 319 -9.24 -18.67 15.94
C LEU A 319 -8.63 -17.75 17.00
N LEU A 320 -9.45 -16.92 17.63
CA LEU A 320 -9.07 -16.09 18.77
C LEU A 320 -8.80 -17.01 19.97
N MET A 321 -7.55 -17.48 20.13
CA MET A 321 -7.07 -17.98 21.39
C MET A 321 -6.58 -16.81 22.23
N VAL A 322 -7.48 -16.14 22.93
CA VAL A 322 -7.10 -15.26 24.05
C VAL A 322 -6.68 -16.15 25.22
N LEU A 323 -5.41 -16.44 25.31
CA LEU A 323 -4.86 -17.07 26.51
C LEU A 323 -4.63 -15.97 27.56
N SER A 324 -5.69 -15.60 28.31
CA SER A 324 -5.53 -14.82 29.52
C SER A 324 -4.98 -15.74 30.62
N ILE A 325 -3.67 -15.73 30.80
CA ILE A 325 -3.05 -16.30 32.00
C ILE A 325 -3.32 -15.31 33.13
N LEU A 326 -4.38 -15.56 33.89
CA LEU A 326 -4.57 -14.99 35.23
C LEU A 326 -3.46 -15.55 36.13
N VAL A 327 -2.36 -14.80 36.25
CA VAL A 327 -1.45 -14.98 37.36
C VAL A 327 -2.13 -14.39 38.59
N GLN A 328 -2.90 -15.20 39.29
CA GLN A 328 -3.26 -14.89 40.69
C GLN A 328 -1.97 -14.99 41.47
N SER A 329 -1.43 -13.83 41.87
CA SER A 329 -0.41 -13.74 42.90
C SER A 329 -0.99 -14.26 44.21
N ILE A 330 -0.65 -15.46 44.55
CA ILE A 330 -0.74 -15.95 45.95
C ILE A 330 0.43 -15.28 46.69
N ILE A 331 0.11 -14.28 47.46
CA ILE A 331 1.01 -13.77 48.50
C ILE A 331 0.40 -14.21 49.82
N PRO A 332 1.18 -14.88 50.71
CA PRO A 332 0.74 -15.28 52.04
C PRO A 332 0.51 -14.09 52.98
#